data_229e460137ef5d4afb0fb73ee8f7270b
#
_entry.id   229e460137ef5d4afb0fb73ee8f7270b
#
_cell.length_a   1.000
_cell.length_b   1.000
_cell.length_c   1.000
_cell.angle_alpha   90.00
_cell.angle_beta   90.00
_cell.angle_gamma   90.00
#
_symmetry.space_group_name_H-M   'P 1'
#
loop_
_entity.id
_entity.type
_entity.pdbx_description
1 polymer ?
#
loop_
_entity_poly.entity_id
_entity_poly.type
_entity_poly.pdbx_seq_one_letter_code
_entity_poly.pdbx_strand_id
1 'polypeptide(L)'
;GVISRGYGSKSKTYPLFVTENTNPIEGGDEPVLIAKRTNAPVVISPNRQEAIELLLNQAECDIIISDDGLQHYKLKRDLEIVVMDAERALGNGFVLPAGPLRELPSRLKSVDFVITNGGKNQYSDAVMRLVPHFAINLKTNEKRQLKEFQSGVAIAGIGNPQRFFTMLEKLGIELQKTQVFQDHQHFEASQLEKLAENQPLFMTEKDAVKCQSFAKDNWWYVPVDAEIIEAEKQRENLPHFWSKIDKLVEQYRNG
;
A
#
# COMPACT_ATOMS: atom_id res chain seq x y z
N GLY A 1 1.37 7.97 -14.01
CA GLY A 1 1.13 8.73 -12.80
C GLY A 1 0.13 8.07 -11.87
N VAL A 2 0.04 8.54 -10.64
CA VAL A 2 -0.88 7.99 -9.62
C VAL A 2 -1.79 9.10 -9.10
N ILE A 3 -3.08 8.81 -8.99
CA ILE A 3 -4.04 9.70 -8.32
C ILE A 3 -4.63 9.00 -7.10
N SER A 4 -4.75 9.71 -5.99
CA SER A 4 -5.36 9.21 -4.77
C SER A 4 -6.33 10.24 -4.18
N ARG A 5 -7.20 9.80 -3.27
CA ARG A 5 -8.10 10.71 -2.55
C ARG A 5 -7.34 11.57 -1.55
N GLY A 6 -6.18 11.10 -1.10
CA GLY A 6 -5.46 11.72 0.01
C GLY A 6 -6.14 11.46 1.35
N TYR A 7 -6.61 10.22 1.57
CA TYR A 7 -7.20 9.87 2.86
C TYR A 7 -6.21 10.14 4.01
N GLY A 8 -6.69 10.75 5.08
CA GLY A 8 -5.84 11.18 6.20
C GLY A 8 -5.03 12.46 5.96
N SER A 9 -4.97 12.98 4.74
CA SER A 9 -4.34 14.26 4.41
C SER A 9 -5.05 15.44 5.10
N LYS A 10 -4.26 16.37 5.61
CA LYS A 10 -4.72 17.65 6.19
C LYS A 10 -4.29 18.83 5.32
N SER A 11 -4.15 18.64 4.01
CA SER A 11 -3.86 19.73 3.08
C SER A 11 -4.94 20.81 3.15
N LYS A 12 -4.51 22.06 3.05
CA LYS A 12 -5.42 23.22 2.95
C LYS A 12 -5.88 23.48 1.52
N THR A 13 -5.18 22.93 0.55
CA THR A 13 -5.43 23.13 -0.88
C THR A 13 -5.44 21.84 -1.64
N TYR A 14 -6.40 21.68 -2.54
CA TYR A 14 -6.50 20.57 -3.48
C TYR A 14 -6.80 21.10 -4.89
N PRO A 15 -6.36 20.42 -5.95
CA PRO A 15 -5.50 19.23 -5.95
C PRO A 15 -4.08 19.56 -5.46
N LEU A 16 -3.39 18.57 -4.86
CA LEU A 16 -2.01 18.70 -4.39
C LEU A 16 -1.10 17.70 -5.10
N PHE A 17 -0.01 18.20 -5.69
CA PHE A 17 1.06 17.36 -6.21
C PHE A 17 1.94 16.89 -5.06
N VAL A 18 2.11 15.58 -4.92
CA VAL A 18 2.83 14.94 -3.82
C VAL A 18 4.18 14.46 -4.31
N THR A 19 5.23 14.78 -3.56
CA THR A 19 6.61 14.35 -3.78
C THR A 19 7.12 13.53 -2.60
N GLU A 20 8.27 12.91 -2.73
CA GLU A 20 8.95 12.20 -1.63
C GLU A 20 9.22 13.09 -0.40
N ASN A 21 9.33 14.40 -0.61
CA ASN A 21 9.61 15.41 0.43
C ASN A 21 8.33 16.06 0.99
N THR A 22 7.17 15.72 0.45
CA THR A 22 5.90 16.26 0.97
C THR A 22 5.65 15.77 2.39
N ASN A 23 5.26 16.70 3.28
CA ASN A 23 4.93 16.33 4.65
C ASN A 23 3.76 15.33 4.67
N PRO A 24 3.90 14.14 5.31
CA PRO A 24 2.84 13.13 5.36
C PRO A 24 1.52 13.63 5.96
N ILE A 25 1.58 14.64 6.83
CA ILE A 25 0.36 15.29 7.37
C ILE A 25 -0.42 16.00 6.26
N GLU A 26 0.27 16.59 5.29
CA GLU A 26 -0.35 17.31 4.17
C GLU A 26 -0.66 16.39 3.01
N GLY A 27 0.29 15.51 2.63
CA GLY A 27 0.17 14.62 1.48
C GLY A 27 -0.57 13.32 1.74
N GLY A 28 -0.69 12.92 3.02
CA GLY A 28 -1.08 11.57 3.40
C GLY A 28 0.12 10.61 3.40
N ASP A 29 0.15 9.66 4.30
CA ASP A 29 1.25 8.70 4.43
C ASP A 29 1.37 7.76 3.20
N GLU A 30 0.25 7.27 2.66
CA GLU A 30 0.25 6.39 1.48
C GLU A 30 0.68 7.12 0.19
N PRO A 31 0.16 8.28 -0.18
CA PRO A 31 0.61 9.00 -1.38
C PRO A 31 2.09 9.39 -1.32
N VAL A 32 2.58 9.82 -0.15
CA VAL A 32 4.01 10.15 0.03
C VAL A 32 4.87 8.88 -0.11
N LEU A 33 4.43 7.75 0.44
CA LEU A 33 5.11 6.47 0.25
C LEU A 33 5.14 6.04 -1.23
N ILE A 34 4.02 6.18 -1.95
CA ILE A 34 3.95 5.87 -3.38
C ILE A 34 4.96 6.74 -4.15
N ALA A 35 4.96 8.06 -3.93
CA ALA A 35 5.90 8.97 -4.57
C ALA A 35 7.36 8.58 -4.30
N LYS A 36 7.69 8.28 -3.05
CA LYS A 36 9.04 7.89 -2.62
C LYS A 36 9.50 6.56 -3.25
N ARG A 37 8.62 5.57 -3.33
CA ARG A 37 8.97 4.24 -3.86
C ARG A 37 9.03 4.16 -5.36
N THR A 38 8.15 4.85 -6.05
CA THR A 38 7.97 4.69 -7.49
C THR A 38 8.64 5.78 -8.30
N ASN A 39 8.93 6.91 -7.66
CA ASN A 39 9.33 8.15 -8.33
C ASN A 39 8.33 8.60 -9.42
N ALA A 40 7.12 8.07 -9.40
CA ALA A 40 6.04 8.45 -10.30
C ALA A 40 5.40 9.77 -9.82
N PRO A 41 4.86 10.58 -10.74
CA PRO A 41 4.04 11.71 -10.37
C PRO A 41 2.80 11.26 -9.58
N VAL A 42 2.56 11.87 -8.42
CA VAL A 42 1.42 11.55 -7.56
C VAL A 42 0.62 12.80 -7.28
N VAL A 43 -0.69 12.74 -7.46
CA VAL A 43 -1.60 13.84 -7.15
C VAL A 43 -2.74 13.36 -6.27
N ILE A 44 -3.04 14.13 -5.23
CA ILE A 44 -4.19 13.88 -4.36
C ILE A 44 -5.27 14.93 -4.52
N SER A 45 -6.52 14.49 -4.58
CA SER A 45 -7.71 15.35 -4.48
C SER A 45 -8.94 14.54 -4.10
N PRO A 46 -9.85 15.08 -3.29
CA PRO A 46 -11.21 14.53 -3.15
C PRO A 46 -11.94 14.42 -4.49
N ASN A 47 -11.65 15.34 -5.42
CA ASN A 47 -12.13 15.31 -6.80
C ASN A 47 -11.07 14.67 -7.71
N ARG A 48 -11.31 13.45 -8.17
CA ARG A 48 -10.37 12.70 -9.02
C ARG A 48 -10.15 13.36 -10.39
N GLN A 49 -11.14 14.06 -10.92
CA GLN A 49 -10.98 14.77 -12.20
C GLN A 49 -9.96 15.89 -12.08
N GLU A 50 -10.06 16.71 -11.06
CA GLU A 50 -9.06 17.77 -10.78
C GLU A 50 -7.65 17.18 -10.56
N ALA A 51 -7.57 16.00 -9.91
CA ALA A 51 -6.29 15.31 -9.74
C ALA A 51 -5.67 14.90 -11.08
N ILE A 52 -6.49 14.38 -12.01
CA ILE A 52 -6.05 14.01 -13.36
C ILE A 52 -5.62 15.25 -14.14
N GLU A 53 -6.42 16.32 -14.12
CA GLU A 53 -6.11 17.56 -14.83
C GLU A 53 -4.77 18.14 -14.35
N LEU A 54 -4.55 18.22 -13.04
CA LEU A 54 -3.27 18.68 -12.51
C LEU A 54 -2.11 17.74 -12.89
N LEU A 55 -2.33 16.43 -12.81
CA LEU A 55 -1.31 15.42 -13.15
C LEU A 55 -0.86 15.58 -14.62
N LEU A 56 -1.81 15.64 -15.56
CA LEU A 56 -1.52 15.74 -16.99
C LEU A 56 -0.94 17.10 -17.38
N ASN A 57 -1.23 18.16 -16.62
CA ASN A 57 -0.65 19.47 -16.84
C ASN A 57 0.80 19.58 -16.36
N GLN A 58 1.23 18.75 -15.42
CA GLN A 58 2.54 18.86 -14.81
C GLN A 58 3.49 17.69 -15.12
N ALA A 59 2.96 16.61 -15.68
CA ALA A 59 3.76 15.42 -15.98
C ALA A 59 3.25 14.70 -17.24
N GLU A 60 4.19 14.18 -18.01
CA GLU A 60 3.87 13.27 -19.11
C GLU A 60 3.53 11.89 -18.53
N CYS A 61 2.33 11.40 -18.81
CA CYS A 61 1.85 10.12 -18.30
C CYS A 61 1.11 9.35 -19.39
N ASP A 62 1.56 8.14 -19.70
CA ASP A 62 0.85 7.20 -20.58
C ASP A 62 -0.22 6.40 -19.83
N ILE A 63 -0.03 6.21 -18.53
CA ILE A 63 -0.92 5.44 -17.67
C ILE A 63 -1.22 6.21 -16.40
N ILE A 64 -2.48 6.22 -15.99
CA ILE A 64 -2.92 6.76 -14.70
C ILE A 64 -3.47 5.64 -13.83
N ILE A 65 -2.88 5.44 -12.66
CA ILE A 65 -3.35 4.50 -11.65
C ILE A 65 -4.17 5.27 -10.60
N SER A 66 -5.42 4.86 -10.41
CA SER A 66 -6.27 5.42 -9.34
C SER A 66 -6.23 4.52 -8.11
N ASP A 67 -5.54 4.97 -7.07
CA ASP A 67 -5.50 4.31 -5.78
C ASP A 67 -6.84 4.44 -5.05
N ASP A 68 -7.35 3.31 -4.51
CA ASP A 68 -8.68 3.17 -3.87
C ASP A 68 -9.79 3.84 -4.70
N GLY A 69 -9.77 3.61 -6.03
CA GLY A 69 -10.65 4.27 -7.00
C GLY A 69 -11.91 3.52 -7.36
N LEU A 70 -12.12 2.28 -6.87
CA LEU A 70 -13.16 1.39 -7.37
C LEU A 70 -14.58 1.98 -7.24
N GLN A 71 -14.90 2.69 -6.16
CA GLN A 71 -16.19 3.34 -5.94
C GLN A 71 -16.33 4.71 -6.62
N HIS A 72 -15.32 5.16 -7.37
CA HIS A 72 -15.40 6.45 -8.04
C HIS A 72 -16.00 6.33 -9.44
N TYR A 73 -17.29 6.04 -9.54
CA TYR A 73 -18.01 5.69 -10.78
C TYR A 73 -18.03 6.77 -11.86
N LYS A 74 -17.77 8.04 -11.52
CA LYS A 74 -17.67 9.13 -12.48
C LYS A 74 -16.38 9.08 -13.31
N LEU A 75 -15.39 8.34 -12.86
CA LEU A 75 -14.12 8.18 -13.55
C LEU A 75 -14.22 7.01 -14.52
N LYS A 76 -14.12 7.30 -15.83
CA LYS A 76 -13.95 6.25 -16.84
C LYS A 76 -12.61 5.53 -16.61
N ARG A 77 -12.58 4.24 -16.78
CA ARG A 77 -11.40 3.42 -16.58
C ARG A 77 -11.37 2.28 -17.60
N ASP A 78 -10.17 1.88 -18.00
CA ASP A 78 -9.95 0.83 -18.99
C ASP A 78 -9.70 -0.52 -18.31
N LEU A 79 -9.30 -0.50 -17.04
CA LEU A 79 -9.02 -1.68 -16.23
C LEU A 79 -9.44 -1.47 -14.78
N GLU A 80 -10.08 -2.48 -14.20
CA GLU A 80 -10.45 -2.52 -12.80
C GLU A 80 -9.81 -3.73 -12.10
N ILE A 81 -9.00 -3.46 -11.09
CA ILE A 81 -8.33 -4.47 -10.29
C ILE A 81 -8.80 -4.37 -8.85
N VAL A 82 -9.32 -5.45 -8.31
CA VAL A 82 -9.64 -5.58 -6.88
C VAL A 82 -8.50 -6.30 -6.18
N VAL A 83 -7.91 -5.66 -5.17
CA VAL A 83 -6.99 -6.33 -4.25
C VAL A 83 -7.75 -6.72 -2.99
N MET A 84 -7.74 -8.01 -2.67
CA MET A 84 -8.52 -8.61 -1.59
C MET A 84 -7.59 -9.38 -0.64
N ASP A 85 -7.78 -9.23 0.66
CA ASP A 85 -7.15 -10.13 1.63
C ASP A 85 -7.71 -11.54 1.46
N ALA A 86 -6.85 -12.54 1.28
CA ALA A 86 -7.26 -13.91 0.94
C ALA A 86 -8.06 -14.58 2.06
N GLU A 87 -7.72 -14.30 3.31
CA GLU A 87 -8.33 -14.91 4.49
C GLU A 87 -9.65 -14.21 4.85
N ARG A 88 -9.66 -12.88 4.87
CA ARG A 88 -10.86 -12.09 5.17
C ARG A 88 -11.90 -12.17 4.06
N ALA A 89 -11.44 -12.24 2.82
CA ALA A 89 -12.27 -12.27 1.60
C ALA A 89 -13.41 -11.23 1.66
N LEU A 90 -14.67 -11.68 1.61
CA LEU A 90 -15.86 -10.84 1.68
C LEU A 90 -16.43 -10.70 3.11
N GLY A 91 -15.71 -11.21 4.12
CA GLY A 91 -16.20 -11.23 5.50
C GLY A 91 -17.53 -11.96 5.62
N ASN A 92 -18.54 -11.32 6.22
CA ASN A 92 -19.89 -11.89 6.34
C ASN A 92 -20.76 -11.70 5.08
N GLY A 93 -20.21 -11.11 4.00
CA GLY A 93 -20.91 -10.90 2.72
C GLY A 93 -21.90 -9.72 2.68
N PHE A 94 -22.05 -8.98 3.78
CA PHE A 94 -22.95 -7.83 3.85
C PHE A 94 -22.21 -6.51 3.62
N VAL A 95 -22.93 -5.54 3.07
CA VAL A 95 -22.45 -4.17 2.93
C VAL A 95 -22.58 -3.38 4.23
N LEU A 96 -21.83 -2.30 4.35
CA LEU A 96 -21.94 -1.35 5.46
C LEU A 96 -23.38 -0.88 5.66
N PRO A 97 -23.86 -0.73 6.91
CA PRO A 97 -23.18 -0.97 8.18
C PRO A 97 -23.28 -2.42 8.70
N ALA A 98 -23.98 -3.33 8.01
CA ALA A 98 -24.22 -4.72 8.45
C ALA A 98 -22.99 -5.63 8.27
N GLY A 99 -22.04 -5.23 7.45
CA GLY A 99 -20.79 -5.95 7.18
C GLY A 99 -19.69 -5.03 6.66
N PRO A 100 -18.55 -5.57 6.27
CA PRO A 100 -17.36 -4.79 5.91
C PRO A 100 -17.38 -4.27 4.46
N LEU A 101 -18.31 -4.70 3.63
CA LEU A 101 -18.27 -4.43 2.21
C LEU A 101 -18.75 -3.02 1.88
N ARG A 102 -18.06 -2.35 0.94
CA ARG A 102 -18.49 -1.08 0.36
C ARG A 102 -19.51 -1.29 -0.78
N GLU A 103 -19.50 -2.47 -1.41
CA GLU A 103 -20.33 -2.87 -2.55
C GLU A 103 -20.79 -4.32 -2.42
N LEU A 104 -21.84 -4.70 -3.14
CA LEU A 104 -22.31 -6.09 -3.15
C LEU A 104 -21.27 -7.05 -3.73
N PRO A 105 -21.20 -8.31 -3.29
CA PRO A 105 -20.30 -9.33 -3.83
C PRO A 105 -20.40 -9.52 -5.35
N SER A 106 -21.56 -9.26 -5.93
CA SER A 106 -21.78 -9.34 -7.39
C SER A 106 -20.88 -8.40 -8.19
N ARG A 107 -20.35 -7.34 -7.56
CA ARG A 107 -19.41 -6.40 -8.19
C ARG A 107 -18.14 -7.10 -8.70
N LEU A 108 -17.70 -8.17 -8.05
CA LEU A 108 -16.53 -8.94 -8.49
C LEU A 108 -16.70 -9.58 -9.88
N LYS A 109 -17.94 -9.74 -10.37
CA LYS A 109 -18.19 -10.29 -11.70
C LYS A 109 -17.92 -9.30 -12.83
N SER A 110 -17.89 -8.01 -12.54
CA SER A 110 -17.72 -6.93 -13.49
C SER A 110 -16.32 -6.29 -13.48
N VAL A 111 -15.49 -6.64 -12.52
CA VAL A 111 -14.07 -6.19 -12.52
C VAL A 111 -13.22 -7.09 -13.41
N ASP A 112 -12.11 -6.55 -13.90
CA ASP A 112 -11.21 -7.28 -14.79
C ASP A 112 -10.41 -8.35 -14.04
N PHE A 113 -9.87 -8.01 -12.86
CA PHE A 113 -9.07 -8.92 -12.06
C PHE A 113 -9.37 -8.82 -10.57
N VAL A 114 -9.31 -9.96 -9.91
CA VAL A 114 -9.27 -10.08 -8.45
C VAL A 114 -7.92 -10.66 -8.04
N ILE A 115 -7.10 -9.86 -7.39
CA ILE A 115 -5.81 -10.27 -6.85
C ILE A 115 -5.96 -10.49 -5.35
N THR A 116 -5.67 -11.70 -4.88
CA THR A 116 -5.76 -12.01 -3.45
C THR A 116 -4.39 -11.93 -2.79
N ASN A 117 -4.31 -11.18 -1.69
CA ASN A 117 -3.10 -11.00 -0.92
C ASN A 117 -2.98 -12.04 0.19
N GLY A 118 -1.87 -12.81 0.18
CA GLY A 118 -1.49 -13.75 1.23
C GLY A 118 -1.96 -15.18 1.02
N GLY A 119 -2.64 -15.48 -0.06
CA GLY A 119 -3.07 -16.82 -0.43
C GLY A 119 -4.11 -16.84 -1.54
N LYS A 120 -4.57 -18.03 -1.90
CA LYS A 120 -5.60 -18.24 -2.89
C LYS A 120 -6.95 -18.48 -2.22
N ASN A 121 -8.02 -17.93 -2.78
CA ASN A 121 -9.40 -18.27 -2.44
C ASN A 121 -10.25 -18.44 -3.73
N GLN A 122 -11.54 -18.66 -3.58
CA GLN A 122 -12.46 -18.89 -4.70
C GLN A 122 -12.62 -17.71 -5.67
N TYR A 123 -12.16 -16.51 -5.30
CA TYR A 123 -12.27 -15.29 -6.12
C TYR A 123 -10.96 -14.95 -6.84
N SER A 124 -9.85 -15.63 -6.53
CA SER A 124 -8.51 -15.30 -7.01
C SER A 124 -8.33 -15.55 -8.51
N ASP A 125 -8.04 -14.51 -9.26
CA ASP A 125 -7.48 -14.60 -10.62
C ASP A 125 -5.94 -14.64 -10.55
N ALA A 126 -5.36 -13.93 -9.59
CA ALA A 126 -3.94 -13.98 -9.26
C ALA A 126 -3.75 -13.89 -7.74
N VAL A 127 -2.58 -14.31 -7.28
CA VAL A 127 -2.18 -14.25 -5.87
C VAL A 127 -1.03 -13.28 -5.73
N MET A 128 -1.15 -12.38 -4.79
CA MET A 128 -0.07 -11.47 -4.40
C MET A 128 0.56 -11.95 -3.09
N ARG A 129 1.89 -11.93 -3.03
CA ARG A 129 2.67 -12.14 -1.81
C ARG A 129 3.49 -10.90 -1.53
N LEU A 130 3.54 -10.51 -0.26
CA LEU A 130 4.41 -9.44 0.19
C LEU A 130 5.72 -10.07 0.67
N VAL A 131 6.82 -9.76 -0.01
CA VAL A 131 8.13 -10.35 0.23
C VAL A 131 9.06 -9.30 0.82
N PRO A 132 9.49 -9.46 2.07
CA PRO A 132 10.51 -8.62 2.67
C PRO A 132 11.91 -9.14 2.29
N HIS A 133 12.82 -8.26 1.92
CA HIS A 133 14.19 -8.64 1.56
C HIS A 133 15.21 -8.19 2.60
N PHE A 134 15.04 -7.00 3.16
CA PHE A 134 15.98 -6.36 4.09
C PHE A 134 15.25 -5.37 5.00
N ALA A 135 15.90 -4.95 6.06
CA ALA A 135 15.52 -3.78 6.83
C ALA A 135 16.36 -2.58 6.40
N ILE A 136 15.76 -1.40 6.42
CA ILE A 136 16.46 -0.14 6.13
C ILE A 136 16.43 0.71 7.39
N ASN A 137 17.62 1.20 7.79
CA ASN A 137 17.71 2.13 8.89
C ASN A 137 17.06 3.47 8.51
N LEU A 138 16.15 3.93 9.34
CA LEU A 138 15.33 5.10 9.03
C LEU A 138 16.14 6.40 8.99
N LYS A 139 17.26 6.48 9.72
CA LYS A 139 18.11 7.66 9.82
C LYS A 139 19.26 7.66 8.82
N THR A 140 19.93 6.50 8.68
CA THR A 140 21.17 6.39 7.91
C THR A 140 20.97 5.83 6.51
N ASN A 141 19.79 5.26 6.21
CA ASN A 141 19.49 4.49 5.00
C ASN A 141 20.36 3.23 4.83
N GLU A 142 21.06 2.78 5.88
CA GLU A 142 21.77 1.52 5.88
C GLU A 142 20.81 0.37 5.59
N LYS A 143 21.17 -0.51 4.66
CA LYS A 143 20.44 -1.74 4.36
C LYS A 143 21.08 -2.91 5.08
N ARG A 144 20.29 -3.69 5.80
CA ARG A 144 20.75 -4.89 6.52
C ARG A 144 19.82 -6.06 6.26
N GLN A 145 20.39 -7.25 6.10
CA GLN A 145 19.60 -8.48 5.92
C GLN A 145 18.80 -8.76 7.20
N LEU A 146 17.53 -9.15 7.05
CA LEU A 146 16.65 -9.41 8.19
C LEU A 146 17.19 -10.52 9.09
N LYS A 147 17.85 -11.54 8.52
CA LYS A 147 18.51 -12.64 9.27
C LYS A 147 19.67 -12.22 10.18
N GLU A 148 20.18 -11.01 10.04
CA GLU A 148 21.26 -10.47 10.88
C GLU A 148 20.74 -9.91 12.20
N PHE A 149 19.43 -9.73 12.33
CA PHE A 149 18.80 -9.32 13.58
C PHE A 149 18.36 -10.55 14.36
N GLN A 150 18.74 -10.62 15.62
CA GLN A 150 18.34 -11.71 16.52
C GLN A 150 17.03 -11.38 17.23
N SER A 151 16.90 -10.14 17.70
CA SER A 151 15.74 -9.69 18.45
C SER A 151 15.44 -8.22 18.19
N GLY A 152 14.26 -7.79 18.62
CA GLY A 152 13.89 -6.38 18.58
C GLY A 152 12.46 -6.13 19.03
N VAL A 153 12.04 -4.89 18.89
CA VAL A 153 10.68 -4.44 19.17
C VAL A 153 10.00 -4.11 17.84
N ALA A 154 8.72 -4.41 17.69
CA ALA A 154 7.98 -4.10 16.47
C ALA A 154 6.75 -3.25 16.73
N ILE A 155 6.52 -2.28 15.86
CA ILE A 155 5.32 -1.46 15.87
C ILE A 155 4.62 -1.53 14.51
N ALA A 156 3.30 -1.40 14.50
CA ALA A 156 2.54 -1.27 13.26
C ALA A 156 1.24 -0.50 13.47
N GLY A 157 1.02 0.53 12.63
CA GLY A 157 -0.19 1.32 12.52
C GLY A 157 -0.86 1.11 11.16
N ILE A 158 -1.22 -0.14 10.86
CA ILE A 158 -1.84 -0.58 9.59
C ILE A 158 -3.06 -1.46 9.87
N GLY A 159 -3.88 -1.72 8.85
CA GLY A 159 -5.12 -2.49 8.98
C GLY A 159 -4.98 -3.95 9.44
N ASN A 160 -3.79 -4.58 9.29
CA ASN A 160 -3.50 -5.93 9.80
C ASN A 160 -2.08 -5.98 10.42
N PRO A 161 -1.90 -5.46 11.65
CA PRO A 161 -0.59 -5.40 12.30
C PRO A 161 0.02 -6.78 12.58
N GLN A 162 -0.83 -7.75 12.93
CA GLN A 162 -0.38 -9.10 13.28
C GLN A 162 0.37 -9.77 12.13
N ARG A 163 -0.01 -9.48 10.89
CA ARG A 163 0.66 -10.00 9.71
C ARG A 163 2.12 -9.53 9.63
N PHE A 164 2.37 -8.28 9.98
CA PHE A 164 3.72 -7.72 10.04
C PHE A 164 4.56 -8.38 11.13
N PHE A 165 4.02 -8.53 12.32
CA PHE A 165 4.73 -9.17 13.43
C PHE A 165 5.06 -10.64 13.12
N THR A 166 4.06 -11.41 12.70
CA THR A 166 4.26 -12.81 12.29
C THR A 166 5.28 -12.97 11.15
N MET A 167 5.34 -11.99 10.24
CA MET A 167 6.36 -11.99 9.18
C MET A 167 7.77 -11.86 9.77
N LEU A 168 8.01 -10.95 10.70
CA LEU A 168 9.31 -10.78 11.35
C LEU A 168 9.71 -12.03 12.14
N GLU A 169 8.78 -12.63 12.89
CA GLU A 169 9.00 -13.87 13.65
C GLU A 169 9.37 -15.05 12.73
N LYS A 170 8.68 -15.20 11.60
CA LYS A 170 8.99 -16.22 10.58
C LYS A 170 10.36 -16.06 9.93
N LEU A 171 10.91 -14.85 9.95
CA LEU A 171 12.26 -14.54 9.50
C LEU A 171 13.33 -14.74 10.57
N GLY A 172 12.93 -15.21 11.75
CA GLY A 172 13.82 -15.55 12.84
C GLY A 172 14.11 -14.41 13.82
N ILE A 173 13.38 -13.30 13.76
CA ILE A 173 13.54 -12.17 14.68
C ILE A 173 12.67 -12.43 15.91
N GLU A 174 13.30 -12.52 17.10
CA GLU A 174 12.58 -12.63 18.37
C GLU A 174 12.00 -11.27 18.77
N LEU A 175 10.68 -11.14 18.73
CA LEU A 175 10.01 -9.91 19.12
C LEU A 175 9.81 -9.83 20.63
N GLN A 176 10.62 -9.01 21.30
CA GLN A 176 10.55 -8.80 22.76
C GLN A 176 9.28 -8.04 23.17
N LYS A 177 8.85 -7.12 22.31
CA LYS A 177 7.60 -6.36 22.47
C LYS A 177 7.00 -6.10 21.10
N THR A 178 5.67 -6.08 21.06
CA THR A 178 4.92 -5.59 19.89
C THR A 178 3.91 -4.52 20.34
N GLN A 179 3.74 -3.48 19.54
CA GLN A 179 2.76 -2.44 19.82
C GLN A 179 1.96 -2.14 18.57
N VAL A 180 0.64 -2.29 18.69
CA VAL A 180 -0.32 -1.88 17.67
C VAL A 180 -0.69 -0.42 17.88
N PHE A 181 -0.72 0.34 16.80
CA PHE A 181 -1.23 1.70 16.73
C PHE A 181 -2.45 1.75 15.80
N GLN A 182 -3.27 2.77 15.97
CA GLN A 182 -4.37 3.01 15.04
C GLN A 182 -3.81 3.41 13.66
N ASP A 183 -4.50 2.98 12.61
CA ASP A 183 -4.13 3.39 11.25
C ASP A 183 -4.19 4.91 11.13
N HIS A 184 -3.21 5.51 10.42
CA HIS A 184 -2.98 6.96 10.30
C HIS A 184 -2.69 7.70 11.63
N GLN A 185 -2.43 7.00 12.73
CA GLN A 185 -2.01 7.64 13.98
C GLN A 185 -0.64 8.31 13.82
N HIS A 186 -0.50 9.51 14.41
CA HIS A 186 0.80 10.17 14.55
C HIS A 186 1.60 9.51 15.66
N PHE A 187 2.92 9.44 15.46
CA PHE A 187 3.84 8.91 16.45
C PHE A 187 4.57 10.01 17.18
N GLU A 188 4.80 9.78 18.47
CA GLU A 188 5.61 10.61 19.34
C GLU A 188 7.00 9.96 19.49
N ALA A 189 8.07 10.75 19.24
CA ALA A 189 9.44 10.24 19.35
C ALA A 189 9.72 9.60 20.72
N SER A 190 9.34 10.29 21.79
CA SER A 190 9.53 9.83 23.18
C SER A 190 8.82 8.50 23.50
N GLN A 191 7.64 8.30 22.89
CA GLN A 191 6.90 7.03 23.04
C GLN A 191 7.64 5.88 22.36
N LEU A 192 8.12 6.09 21.15
CA LEU A 192 8.83 5.05 20.39
C LEU A 192 10.20 4.76 20.97
N GLU A 193 10.94 5.77 21.46
CA GLU A 193 12.20 5.59 22.17
C GLU A 193 12.04 4.75 23.42
N LYS A 194 11.01 5.03 24.22
CA LYS A 194 10.69 4.25 25.42
C LYS A 194 10.29 2.81 25.11
N LEU A 195 9.62 2.57 23.97
CA LEU A 195 9.29 1.22 23.53
C LEU A 195 10.53 0.44 23.08
N ALA A 196 11.43 1.09 22.36
CA ALA A 196 12.62 0.47 21.81
C ALA A 196 13.65 0.06 22.86
N GLU A 197 13.79 0.82 23.96
CA GLU A 197 14.74 0.52 25.05
C GLU A 197 16.16 0.17 24.54
N ASN A 198 16.67 0.90 23.55
CA ASN A 198 17.93 0.68 22.85
C ASN A 198 17.99 -0.58 21.94
N GLN A 199 16.91 -1.32 21.79
CA GLN A 199 16.81 -2.42 20.83
C GLN A 199 16.46 -1.93 19.42
N PRO A 200 16.69 -2.73 18.39
CA PRO A 200 16.15 -2.44 17.06
C PRO A 200 14.63 -2.28 17.12
N LEU A 201 14.12 -1.15 16.65
CA LEU A 201 12.69 -0.90 16.50
C LEU A 201 12.30 -1.12 15.06
N PHE A 202 11.49 -2.12 14.79
CA PHE A 202 10.98 -2.43 13.48
C PHE A 202 9.62 -1.80 13.26
N MET A 203 9.42 -1.24 12.07
CA MET A 203 8.14 -0.66 11.65
C MET A 203 7.85 -0.96 10.18
N THR A 204 6.60 -0.79 9.79
CA THR A 204 6.23 -0.87 8.37
C THR A 204 6.77 0.35 7.62
N GLU A 205 6.91 0.25 6.31
CA GLU A 205 7.35 1.37 5.48
C GLU A 205 6.34 2.54 5.52
N LYS A 206 5.03 2.24 5.61
CA LYS A 206 3.99 3.26 5.81
C LYS A 206 4.17 4.02 7.12
N ASP A 207 4.53 3.33 8.21
CA ASP A 207 4.79 3.97 9.50
C ASP A 207 6.10 4.77 9.50
N ALA A 208 7.12 4.28 8.78
CA ALA A 208 8.41 4.94 8.66
C ALA A 208 8.30 6.35 8.05
N VAL A 209 7.42 6.55 7.07
CA VAL A 209 7.19 7.87 6.46
C VAL A 209 6.80 8.91 7.53
N LYS A 210 6.03 8.50 8.53
CA LYS A 210 5.59 9.37 9.63
C LYS A 210 6.69 9.67 10.66
N CYS A 211 7.74 8.85 10.71
CA CYS A 211 8.80 8.93 11.71
C CYS A 211 10.11 9.54 11.17
N GLN A 212 10.21 9.81 9.88
CA GLN A 212 11.44 10.22 9.22
C GLN A 212 12.11 11.45 9.88
N SER A 213 11.32 12.46 10.28
CA SER A 213 11.83 13.73 10.81
C SER A 213 12.47 13.61 12.20
N PHE A 214 12.19 12.54 12.94
CA PHE A 214 12.70 12.32 14.31
C PHE A 214 13.31 10.93 14.50
N ALA A 215 13.76 10.30 13.39
CA ALA A 215 14.35 8.97 13.38
C ALA A 215 15.57 8.83 14.29
N LYS A 216 15.73 7.66 14.91
CA LYS A 216 16.88 7.30 15.75
C LYS A 216 17.74 6.22 15.08
N ASP A 217 18.95 6.05 15.57
CA ASP A 217 19.95 5.14 14.99
C ASP A 217 19.55 3.65 15.03
N ASN A 218 18.67 3.27 15.94
CA ASN A 218 18.18 1.91 16.10
C ASN A 218 16.80 1.65 15.48
N TRP A 219 16.26 2.57 14.65
CA TRP A 219 14.94 2.42 14.02
C TRP A 219 15.07 1.94 12.59
N TRP A 220 14.32 0.90 12.29
CA TRP A 220 14.37 0.17 11.03
C TRP A 220 12.99 -0.01 10.44
N TYR A 221 12.82 0.26 9.17
CA TYR A 221 11.62 -0.14 8.48
C TYR A 221 11.89 -1.32 7.55
N VAL A 222 10.87 -2.13 7.34
CA VAL A 222 10.95 -3.32 6.50
C VAL A 222 10.08 -3.09 5.26
N PRO A 223 10.67 -2.72 4.13
CA PRO A 223 9.94 -2.62 2.87
C PRO A 223 9.56 -4.03 2.41
N VAL A 224 8.38 -4.11 1.79
CA VAL A 224 7.89 -5.34 1.19
C VAL A 224 7.59 -5.09 -0.27
N ASP A 225 8.00 -6.02 -1.13
CA ASP A 225 7.66 -6.00 -2.55
C ASP A 225 6.48 -6.93 -2.80
N ALA A 226 5.59 -6.51 -3.70
CA ALA A 226 4.44 -7.30 -4.10
C ALA A 226 4.83 -8.21 -5.28
N GLU A 227 4.92 -9.51 -5.03
CA GLU A 227 5.08 -10.51 -6.08
C GLU A 227 3.70 -11.03 -6.49
N ILE A 228 3.33 -10.85 -7.75
CA ILE A 228 2.07 -11.35 -8.31
C ILE A 228 2.35 -12.66 -9.02
N ILE A 229 1.67 -13.71 -8.56
CA ILE A 229 1.72 -15.05 -9.13
C ILE A 229 0.34 -15.33 -9.69
N GLU A 230 0.27 -15.65 -10.99
CA GLU A 230 -0.99 -15.99 -11.63
C GLU A 230 -1.55 -17.31 -11.07
N ALA A 231 -2.85 -17.37 -10.89
CA ALA A 231 -3.51 -18.59 -10.43
C ALA A 231 -3.54 -19.63 -11.58
N GLU A 232 -3.21 -20.89 -11.27
CA GLU A 232 -3.24 -22.00 -12.24
C GLU A 232 -4.62 -22.22 -12.91
N LYS A 233 -5.70 -21.85 -12.22
CA LYS A 233 -7.06 -21.82 -12.77
C LYS A 233 -7.56 -20.39 -12.68
N GLN A 234 -7.56 -19.72 -13.80
CA GLN A 234 -8.22 -18.41 -13.98
C GLN A 234 -9.71 -18.62 -14.33
N ARG A 235 -10.51 -17.54 -14.20
CA ARG A 235 -11.86 -17.52 -14.76
C ARG A 235 -11.77 -17.88 -16.25
N GLU A 236 -12.69 -18.71 -16.76
CA GLU A 236 -12.70 -19.10 -18.17
C GLU A 236 -12.61 -17.86 -19.08
N ASN A 237 -11.66 -17.92 -20.04
CA ASN A 237 -11.39 -16.86 -21.00
C ASN A 237 -10.78 -15.54 -20.45
N LEU A 238 -10.23 -15.53 -19.24
CA LEU A 238 -9.49 -14.35 -18.76
C LEU A 238 -8.07 -14.37 -19.35
N PRO A 239 -7.62 -13.30 -20.03
CA PRO A 239 -6.23 -13.19 -20.45
C PRO A 239 -5.31 -13.13 -19.22
N HIS A 240 -4.07 -13.56 -19.35
CA HIS A 240 -3.07 -13.37 -18.31
C HIS A 240 -2.97 -11.90 -17.90
N PHE A 241 -2.84 -11.65 -16.61
CA PHE A 241 -2.86 -10.30 -16.03
C PHE A 241 -1.91 -9.33 -16.75
N TRP A 242 -0.65 -9.73 -16.88
CA TRP A 242 0.35 -8.89 -17.56
C TRP A 242 0.06 -8.72 -19.05
N SER A 243 -0.37 -9.77 -19.72
CA SER A 243 -0.75 -9.70 -21.15
C SER A 243 -1.90 -8.73 -21.43
N LYS A 244 -2.83 -8.56 -20.47
CA LYS A 244 -3.91 -7.57 -20.63
C LYS A 244 -3.40 -6.15 -20.46
N ILE A 245 -2.49 -5.91 -19.51
CA ILE A 245 -1.86 -4.62 -19.32
C ILE A 245 -1.04 -4.25 -20.56
N ASP A 246 -0.21 -5.16 -21.06
CA ASP A 246 0.62 -4.92 -22.24
C ASP A 246 -0.23 -4.55 -23.47
N LYS A 247 -1.31 -5.29 -23.72
CA LYS A 247 -2.23 -5.00 -24.82
C LYS A 247 -2.89 -3.62 -24.71
N LEU A 248 -3.27 -3.20 -23.49
CA LEU A 248 -3.81 -1.86 -23.28
C LEU A 248 -2.76 -0.80 -23.58
N VAL A 249 -1.55 -0.95 -23.10
CA VAL A 249 -0.44 -0.03 -23.36
C VAL A 249 -0.14 0.07 -24.85
N GLU A 250 -0.06 -1.05 -25.55
CA GLU A 250 0.16 -1.09 -27.01
C GLU A 250 -0.97 -0.42 -27.79
N GLN A 251 -2.22 -0.65 -27.39
CA GLN A 251 -3.39 -0.05 -28.05
C GLN A 251 -3.34 1.49 -28.03
N TYR A 252 -2.89 2.09 -26.91
CA TYR A 252 -2.81 3.54 -26.78
C TYR A 252 -1.52 4.15 -27.34
N ARG A 253 -0.45 3.37 -27.51
CA ARG A 253 0.79 3.82 -28.18
C ARG A 253 0.69 3.86 -29.69
N ASN A 254 -0.18 3.01 -30.29
CA ASN A 254 -0.32 2.85 -31.73
C ASN A 254 -1.56 3.56 -32.30
N GLY A 255 -2.34 4.23 -31.50
CA GLY A 255 -3.52 5.02 -31.90
C GLY A 255 -3.26 6.51 -31.77
#